data_cb33ab301c7a20b7d912be0ccb3e4d11
#
_entry.id   cb33ab301c7a20b7d912be0ccb3e4d11
#
_cell.length_a   1.000
_cell.length_b   1.000
_cell.length_c   1.000
_cell.angle_alpha   90.00
_cell.angle_beta   90.00
_cell.angle_gamma   90.00
#
_symmetry.space_group_name_H-M   'P 1'
#
loop_
_entity.id
_entity.type
_entity.pdbx_description
1 polymer ?
#
loop_
_entity_poly.entity_id
_entity_poly.type
_entity_poly.pdbx_seq_one_letter_code
_entity_poly.pdbx_strand_id
1 'polypeptide(L)'
;MGARVSAVASDVALAIDRTRPLAAIVVGRAGIDFYPLPDDTKTERAAQFAAEIGGSAGNIAVALSRQGCRAALLGPLSDDAVGRFVRRHLTRFGVDTSRCRTIAGEYRTSLAICETRREDSETVFYRNNAVDLQLCADDFDAAYIGSAAVLIVTGTALAAEPSRTAALEALAIARASGTFAILDVDHRPVSWRSSNEAMRTYAQAASRCDAVVGNDDEFGVIAGDAAGALAAAAGFVSRGGRFAIFKRGSAGSVTITAQRTFETGIFVVDVKKPFGAGDAFLGNLVGALLRGDLLEPAVRRASAAAAWVVARRGCAFAMPTAAELDSFYQRHSMQ
;
A
#
# COMPACT_ATOMS: atom_id res chain seq x y z
N MET A 1 -0.42 -8.24 -49.61
CA MET A 1 0.46 -8.44 -48.47
C MET A 1 0.63 -7.11 -47.75
N GLY A 2 -0.21 -6.81 -46.78
CA GLY A 2 -0.18 -5.57 -46.00
C GLY A 2 0.06 -5.92 -44.55
N ALA A 3 1.28 -5.62 -44.09
CA ALA A 3 1.61 -5.75 -42.67
C ALA A 3 0.79 -4.72 -41.87
N ARG A 4 -0.13 -5.21 -41.06
CA ARG A 4 -0.74 -4.39 -40.01
C ARG A 4 0.33 -4.09 -38.95
N VAL A 5 0.91 -2.91 -39.04
CA VAL A 5 1.64 -2.34 -37.91
C VAL A 5 0.58 -2.06 -36.85
N SER A 6 0.52 -2.89 -35.83
CA SER A 6 -0.24 -2.62 -34.61
C SER A 6 0.27 -1.30 -34.04
N ALA A 7 -0.54 -0.26 -34.09
CA ALA A 7 -0.26 0.98 -33.39
C ALA A 7 -0.15 0.66 -31.90
N VAL A 8 1.07 0.71 -31.36
CA VAL A 8 1.31 0.68 -29.90
C VAL A 8 0.60 1.93 -29.38
N ALA A 9 -0.57 1.74 -28.74
CA ALA A 9 -1.27 2.82 -28.07
C ALA A 9 -0.27 3.46 -27.10
N SER A 10 -0.05 4.77 -27.26
CA SER A 10 0.89 5.54 -26.43
C SER A 10 0.50 5.36 -24.97
N ASP A 11 1.41 4.79 -24.20
CA ASP A 11 1.19 4.58 -22.76
C ASP A 11 1.06 5.94 -22.04
N VAL A 12 0.28 5.99 -20.96
CA VAL A 12 0.00 7.23 -20.24
C VAL A 12 1.28 7.79 -19.64
N ALA A 13 1.70 8.96 -20.09
CA ALA A 13 2.77 9.70 -19.43
C ALA A 13 2.27 10.18 -18.06
N LEU A 14 2.74 9.54 -17.00
CA LEU A 14 2.44 9.97 -15.64
C LEU A 14 3.33 11.16 -15.27
N ALA A 15 2.71 12.24 -14.79
CA ALA A 15 3.41 13.46 -14.37
C ALA A 15 4.07 13.27 -12.98
N ILE A 16 5.01 12.33 -12.88
CA ILE A 16 5.79 12.08 -11.66
C ILE A 16 7.12 12.81 -11.80
N ASP A 17 7.35 13.80 -10.94
CA ASP A 17 8.62 14.53 -10.88
C ASP A 17 9.68 13.72 -10.10
N ARG A 18 10.48 12.95 -10.84
CA ARG A 18 11.52 12.08 -10.30
C ARG A 18 12.77 12.82 -9.81
N THR A 19 12.83 14.14 -9.98
CA THR A 19 13.97 14.95 -9.54
C THR A 19 13.86 15.36 -8.08
N ARG A 20 12.71 15.15 -7.45
CA ARG A 20 12.46 15.54 -6.06
C ARG A 20 13.34 14.78 -5.07
N PRO A 21 13.69 15.42 -3.92
CA PRO A 21 14.58 14.83 -2.90
C PRO A 21 14.11 13.49 -2.36
N LEU A 22 12.80 13.34 -2.09
CA LEU A 22 12.19 12.09 -1.67
C LEU A 22 11.52 11.42 -2.86
N ALA A 23 11.70 10.12 -2.99
CA ALA A 23 10.98 9.33 -3.99
C ALA A 23 9.51 9.18 -3.60
N ALA A 24 9.23 8.83 -2.34
CA ALA A 24 7.87 8.70 -1.85
C ALA A 24 7.75 8.99 -0.34
N ILE A 25 6.62 9.59 0.05
CA ILE A 25 6.12 9.64 1.43
C ILE A 25 4.93 8.69 1.51
N VAL A 26 4.92 7.80 2.52
CA VAL A 26 3.82 6.89 2.78
C VAL A 26 3.14 7.27 4.09
N VAL A 27 1.87 7.65 4.02
CA VAL A 27 1.05 8.08 5.15
C VAL A 27 0.23 6.92 5.66
N GLY A 28 0.38 6.60 6.95
CA GLY A 28 -0.48 5.61 7.59
C GLY A 28 0.24 4.78 8.65
N ARG A 29 -0.28 3.58 8.85
CA ARG A 29 0.09 2.70 9.95
C ARG A 29 1.38 1.93 9.68
N ALA A 30 2.29 1.97 10.68
CA ALA A 30 3.31 0.96 10.88
C ALA A 30 3.09 0.31 12.26
N GLY A 31 3.27 -0.99 12.35
CA GLY A 31 3.02 -1.77 13.55
C GLY A 31 3.96 -2.95 13.69
N ILE A 32 3.62 -3.85 14.59
CA ILE A 32 4.31 -5.11 14.78
C ILE A 32 3.36 -6.27 14.49
N ASP A 33 3.82 -7.23 13.72
CA ASP A 33 3.09 -8.47 13.46
C ASP A 33 3.80 -9.64 14.17
N PHE A 34 3.02 -10.45 14.86
CA PHE A 34 3.48 -11.69 15.48
C PHE A 34 2.99 -12.89 14.69
N TYR A 35 3.91 -13.75 14.31
CA TYR A 35 3.65 -14.97 13.57
C TYR A 35 3.85 -16.19 14.47
N PRO A 36 2.82 -17.03 14.74
CA PRO A 36 2.97 -18.27 15.48
C PRO A 36 4.05 -19.16 14.88
N LEU A 37 4.83 -19.82 15.71
CA LEU A 37 5.88 -20.76 15.31
C LEU A 37 5.62 -22.15 15.87
N PRO A 38 5.97 -23.24 15.09
CA PRO A 38 6.38 -23.21 13.67
C PRO A 38 5.26 -22.72 12.75
N ASP A 39 5.60 -22.48 11.46
CA ASP A 39 4.58 -22.15 10.44
C ASP A 39 3.45 -23.20 10.49
N ASP A 40 2.22 -22.83 10.09
CA ASP A 40 0.99 -23.62 10.14
C ASP A 40 0.44 -23.89 11.57
N THR A 41 0.94 -23.17 12.59
CA THR A 41 0.43 -23.25 13.96
C THR A 41 -0.74 -22.29 14.18
N LYS A 42 -1.85 -22.78 14.78
CA LYS A 42 -2.93 -21.93 15.29
C LYS A 42 -2.44 -21.08 16.47
N THR A 43 -2.93 -19.84 16.54
CA THR A 43 -2.53 -18.88 17.58
C THR A 43 -2.71 -19.43 19.00
N GLU A 44 -3.84 -20.07 19.26
CA GLU A 44 -4.16 -20.63 20.58
C GLU A 44 -3.28 -21.83 21.00
N ARG A 45 -2.47 -22.37 20.08
CA ARG A 45 -1.55 -23.49 20.32
C ARG A 45 -0.08 -23.08 20.29
N ALA A 46 0.18 -21.80 19.96
CA ALA A 46 1.53 -21.32 19.77
C ALA A 46 2.24 -21.09 21.11
N ALA A 47 3.42 -21.70 21.29
CA ALA A 47 4.31 -21.42 22.41
C ALA A 47 5.34 -20.33 22.08
N GLN A 48 5.56 -20.02 20.81
CA GLN A 48 6.55 -19.04 20.32
C GLN A 48 6.01 -18.24 19.15
N PHE A 49 6.49 -17.00 19.03
CA PHE A 49 6.13 -16.10 17.94
C PHE A 49 7.36 -15.43 17.36
N ALA A 50 7.40 -15.29 16.04
CA ALA A 50 8.33 -14.37 15.38
C ALA A 50 7.71 -12.99 15.32
N ALA A 51 8.50 -11.95 15.66
CA ALA A 51 8.10 -10.57 15.61
C ALA A 51 8.69 -9.88 14.37
N GLU A 52 7.85 -9.26 13.55
CA GLU A 52 8.25 -8.54 12.35
C GLU A 52 7.53 -7.18 12.27
N ILE A 53 7.95 -6.31 11.35
CA ILE A 53 7.19 -5.09 11.06
C ILE A 53 5.91 -5.49 10.32
N GLY A 54 4.80 -4.84 10.71
CA GLY A 54 3.52 -4.87 10.04
C GLY A 54 2.99 -3.47 9.76
N GLY A 55 1.74 -3.46 9.27
CA GLY A 55 1.07 -2.22 8.88
C GLY A 55 1.33 -1.83 7.44
N SER A 56 0.25 -1.53 6.71
CA SER A 56 0.29 -1.29 5.27
C SER A 56 1.29 -0.20 4.87
N ALA A 57 1.27 0.96 5.54
CA ALA A 57 2.20 2.04 5.21
C ALA A 57 3.66 1.66 5.51
N GLY A 58 3.92 0.97 6.63
CA GLY A 58 5.25 0.44 6.94
C GLY A 58 5.74 -0.55 5.90
N ASN A 59 4.89 -1.49 5.50
CA ASN A 59 5.20 -2.49 4.49
C ASN A 59 5.47 -1.87 3.12
N ILE A 60 4.64 -0.91 2.67
CA ILE A 60 4.82 -0.18 1.40
C ILE A 60 6.13 0.62 1.42
N ALA A 61 6.44 1.32 2.52
CA ALA A 61 7.68 2.08 2.65
C ALA A 61 8.92 1.17 2.57
N VAL A 62 8.87 0.00 3.22
CA VAL A 62 9.93 -1.02 3.11
C VAL A 62 10.03 -1.55 1.68
N ALA A 63 8.91 -1.87 1.02
CA ALA A 63 8.92 -2.33 -0.37
C ALA A 63 9.60 -1.31 -1.30
N LEU A 64 9.28 -0.02 -1.17
CA LEU A 64 9.91 1.07 -1.90
C LEU A 64 11.42 1.16 -1.63
N SER A 65 11.82 1.12 -0.36
CA SER A 65 13.23 1.16 0.02
C SER A 65 14.02 -0.03 -0.53
N ARG A 66 13.44 -1.24 -0.50
CA ARG A 66 14.02 -2.45 -1.10
C ARG A 66 14.18 -2.34 -2.63
N GLN A 67 13.41 -1.49 -3.28
CA GLN A 67 13.56 -1.16 -4.70
C GLN A 67 14.57 -0.02 -4.95
N GLY A 68 15.31 0.45 -3.92
CA GLY A 68 16.29 1.53 -4.02
C GLY A 68 15.68 2.94 -3.99
N CYS A 69 14.40 3.09 -3.66
CA CYS A 69 13.75 4.38 -3.55
C CYS A 69 14.01 5.02 -2.18
N ARG A 70 14.25 6.33 -2.12
CA ARG A 70 14.28 7.09 -0.86
C ARG A 70 12.85 7.28 -0.36
N ALA A 71 12.39 6.36 0.48
CA ALA A 71 11.04 6.33 1.03
C ALA A 71 11.02 6.85 2.47
N ALA A 72 9.99 7.62 2.81
CA ALA A 72 9.71 8.08 4.17
C ALA A 72 8.35 7.55 4.65
N LEU A 73 8.25 7.24 5.94
CA LEU A 73 6.98 7.00 6.61
C LEU A 73 6.51 8.28 7.30
N LEU A 74 5.26 8.64 7.14
CA LEU A 74 4.56 9.68 7.88
C LEU A 74 3.44 9.05 8.70
N GLY A 75 3.71 8.88 9.98
CA GLY A 75 2.80 8.27 10.95
C GLY A 75 3.45 8.17 12.31
N PRO A 76 2.75 8.53 13.41
CA PRO A 76 3.32 8.50 14.74
C PRO A 76 3.54 7.07 15.25
N LEU A 77 4.49 6.93 16.17
CA LEU A 77 4.84 5.68 16.87
C LEU A 77 4.77 5.90 18.38
N SER A 78 4.45 4.86 19.14
CA SER A 78 4.38 4.96 20.61
C SER A 78 5.77 5.10 21.25
N ASP A 79 5.80 5.78 22.39
CA ASP A 79 7.01 5.88 23.24
C ASP A 79 7.11 4.66 24.16
N ASP A 80 7.29 3.50 23.57
CA ASP A 80 7.47 2.23 24.27
C ASP A 80 8.40 1.30 23.49
N ALA A 81 8.60 0.08 24.02
CA ALA A 81 9.48 -0.91 23.39
C ALA A 81 8.98 -1.34 22.00
N VAL A 82 7.64 -1.35 21.76
CA VAL A 82 7.04 -1.73 20.48
C VAL A 82 7.27 -0.65 19.43
N GLY A 83 7.02 0.63 19.77
CA GLY A 83 7.30 1.75 18.86
C GLY A 83 8.79 1.85 18.53
N ARG A 84 9.69 1.63 19.51
CA ARG A 84 11.14 1.59 19.25
C ARG A 84 11.55 0.40 18.37
N PHE A 85 10.92 -0.77 18.54
CA PHE A 85 11.13 -1.92 17.66
C PHE A 85 10.77 -1.57 16.19
N VAL A 86 9.59 -1.02 15.97
CA VAL A 86 9.12 -0.65 14.63
C VAL A 86 10.04 0.39 14.00
N ARG A 87 10.36 1.49 14.70
CA ARG A 87 11.27 2.53 14.21
C ARG A 87 12.64 1.95 13.84
N ARG A 88 13.25 1.15 14.73
CA ARG A 88 14.56 0.53 14.50
C ARG A 88 14.57 -0.31 13.23
N HIS A 89 13.54 -1.11 13.01
CA HIS A 89 13.49 -1.99 11.84
C HIS A 89 13.21 -1.22 10.55
N LEU A 90 12.30 -0.22 10.57
CA LEU A 90 12.09 0.68 9.43
C LEU A 90 13.41 1.36 9.01
N THR A 91 14.14 1.92 9.98
CA THR A 91 15.44 2.55 9.72
C THR A 91 16.48 1.56 9.17
N ARG A 92 16.48 0.30 9.65
CA ARG A 92 17.35 -0.76 9.10
C ARG A 92 17.04 -1.09 7.65
N PHE A 93 15.78 -0.99 7.25
CA PHE A 93 15.36 -1.12 5.86
C PHE A 93 15.62 0.14 5.02
N GLY A 94 16.18 1.21 5.61
CA GLY A 94 16.47 2.47 4.91
C GLY A 94 15.26 3.39 4.76
N VAL A 95 14.18 3.15 5.49
CA VAL A 95 13.02 4.05 5.52
C VAL A 95 13.32 5.24 6.41
N ASP A 96 13.11 6.45 5.89
CA ASP A 96 13.19 7.68 6.69
C ASP A 96 11.99 7.75 7.66
N THR A 97 12.30 7.82 8.94
CA THR A 97 11.33 7.96 10.04
C THR A 97 11.46 9.28 10.80
N SER A 98 12.17 10.26 10.23
CA SER A 98 12.46 11.55 10.88
C SER A 98 11.19 12.34 11.24
N ARG A 99 10.13 12.18 10.44
CA ARG A 99 8.81 12.79 10.67
C ARG A 99 7.81 11.86 11.38
N CYS A 100 8.27 10.69 11.86
CA CYS A 100 7.43 9.85 12.72
C CYS A 100 7.47 10.39 14.15
N ARG A 101 6.47 11.17 14.54
CA ARG A 101 6.37 11.69 15.92
C ARG A 101 6.28 10.54 16.93
N THR A 102 6.94 10.67 18.06
CA THR A 102 6.84 9.74 19.19
C THR A 102 5.80 10.24 20.17
N ILE A 103 4.82 9.40 20.51
CA ILE A 103 3.71 9.75 21.41
C ILE A 103 3.77 8.86 22.65
N ALA A 104 3.86 9.50 23.82
CA ALA A 104 3.77 8.86 25.12
C ALA A 104 2.30 8.73 25.60
N GLY A 105 2.08 8.02 26.69
CA GLY A 105 0.77 7.91 27.33
C GLY A 105 0.03 6.64 26.95
N GLU A 106 -1.27 6.74 26.72
CA GLU A 106 -2.16 5.58 26.51
C GLU A 106 -2.16 5.02 25.07
N TYR A 107 -1.71 5.82 24.11
CA TYR A 107 -1.66 5.41 22.71
C TYR A 107 -0.57 4.38 22.46
N ARG A 108 -0.91 3.30 21.74
CA ARG A 108 0.00 2.20 21.48
C ARG A 108 0.22 1.99 19.98
N THR A 109 1.43 1.61 19.64
CA THR A 109 1.69 1.08 18.30
C THR A 109 0.87 -0.19 18.11
N SER A 110 0.06 -0.24 17.05
CA SER A 110 -0.82 -1.36 16.78
C SER A 110 -0.03 -2.64 16.51
N LEU A 111 -0.61 -3.77 16.90
CA LEU A 111 -0.04 -5.09 16.60
C LEU A 111 -1.08 -5.98 15.95
N ALA A 112 -0.60 -6.98 15.22
CA ALA A 112 -1.42 -8.08 14.74
C ALA A 112 -0.79 -9.42 15.10
N ILE A 113 -1.62 -10.44 15.31
CA ILE A 113 -1.20 -11.82 15.36
C ILE A 113 -1.71 -12.47 14.09
N CYS A 114 -0.80 -12.99 13.27
CA CYS A 114 -1.08 -13.43 11.91
C CYS A 114 -0.69 -14.90 11.74
N GLU A 115 -1.65 -15.76 11.53
CA GLU A 115 -1.38 -17.17 11.24
C GLU A 115 -0.85 -17.35 9.82
N THR A 116 0.17 -18.19 9.65
CA THR A 116 0.74 -18.55 8.34
C THR A 116 0.19 -19.91 7.90
N ARG A 117 -1.11 -19.95 7.61
CA ARG A 117 -1.84 -21.16 7.23
C ARG A 117 -2.47 -20.96 5.86
N ARG A 118 -2.57 -22.05 5.09
CA ARG A 118 -3.23 -22.03 3.77
C ARG A 118 -4.75 -21.94 3.89
N GLU A 119 -5.28 -22.71 4.84
CA GLU A 119 -6.71 -22.80 5.10
C GLU A 119 -6.99 -22.37 6.55
N ASP A 120 -8.15 -21.79 6.75
CA ASP A 120 -8.62 -21.40 8.09
C ASP A 120 -7.59 -20.53 8.86
N SER A 121 -6.91 -19.61 8.14
CA SER A 121 -5.96 -18.67 8.71
C SER A 121 -6.69 -17.51 9.37
N GLU A 122 -6.30 -17.17 10.59
CA GLU A 122 -6.87 -16.06 11.32
C GLU A 122 -5.83 -14.94 11.51
N THR A 123 -6.32 -13.70 11.47
CA THR A 123 -5.54 -12.52 11.83
C THR A 123 -6.29 -11.70 12.86
N VAL A 124 -5.69 -11.52 14.03
CA VAL A 124 -6.26 -10.73 15.13
C VAL A 124 -5.53 -9.39 15.20
N PHE A 125 -6.28 -8.29 15.13
CA PHE A 125 -5.73 -6.94 15.22
C PHE A 125 -5.98 -6.32 16.59
N TYR A 126 -4.92 -5.85 17.23
CA TYR A 126 -4.97 -5.02 18.43
C TYR A 126 -4.70 -3.56 18.02
N ARG A 127 -5.78 -2.82 17.77
CA ARG A 127 -5.75 -1.43 17.27
C ARG A 127 -6.60 -0.48 18.12
N ASN A 128 -6.77 -0.78 19.40
CA ASN A 128 -7.47 0.09 20.35
C ASN A 128 -6.52 1.20 20.79
N ASN A 129 -7.00 2.45 20.83
CA ASN A 129 -6.18 3.64 21.11
C ASN A 129 -4.88 3.66 20.31
N ALA A 130 -4.97 3.34 19.02
CA ALA A 130 -3.81 3.19 18.17
C ALA A 130 -3.12 4.52 17.91
N VAL A 131 -1.80 4.55 18.11
CA VAL A 131 -0.99 5.76 17.94
C VAL A 131 -0.99 6.28 16.51
N ASP A 132 -1.12 5.40 15.52
CA ASP A 132 -1.16 5.77 14.10
C ASP A 132 -2.38 6.64 13.74
N LEU A 133 -3.46 6.56 14.54
CA LEU A 133 -4.63 7.43 14.41
C LEU A 133 -4.44 8.83 15.03
N GLN A 134 -3.28 9.09 15.62
CA GLN A 134 -2.92 10.39 16.22
C GLN A 134 -2.06 11.25 15.27
N LEU A 135 -1.97 10.89 13.98
CA LEU A 135 -1.38 11.77 12.97
C LEU A 135 -2.15 13.10 12.95
N CYS A 136 -1.45 14.23 12.96
CA CYS A 136 -2.04 15.56 12.91
C CYS A 136 -1.30 16.49 11.95
N ALA A 137 -1.86 17.66 11.67
CA ALA A 137 -1.31 18.61 10.73
C ALA A 137 0.11 19.10 11.12
N ASP A 138 0.43 19.10 12.42
CA ASP A 138 1.75 19.53 12.92
C ASP A 138 2.87 18.51 12.58
N ASP A 139 2.54 17.30 12.13
CA ASP A 139 3.53 16.27 11.79
C ASP A 139 4.18 16.52 10.41
N PHE A 140 3.64 17.44 9.59
CA PHE A 140 4.14 17.76 8.25
C PHE A 140 3.83 19.20 7.86
N ASP A 141 4.49 19.67 6.83
CA ASP A 141 4.25 20.97 6.19
C ASP A 141 4.21 20.82 4.66
N ALA A 142 3.81 21.89 3.97
CA ALA A 142 3.70 21.90 2.51
C ALA A 142 5.06 21.65 1.82
N ALA A 143 6.16 22.14 2.40
CA ALA A 143 7.50 21.92 1.85
C ALA A 143 7.90 20.46 1.94
N TYR A 144 7.59 19.79 3.06
CA TYR A 144 7.88 18.36 3.23
C TYR A 144 7.08 17.50 2.24
N ILE A 145 5.77 17.70 2.14
CA ILE A 145 4.94 16.94 1.17
C ILE A 145 5.41 17.23 -0.25
N GLY A 146 5.68 18.50 -0.58
CA GLY A 146 6.18 18.92 -1.90
C GLY A 146 7.59 18.43 -2.22
N SER A 147 8.35 17.94 -1.24
CA SER A 147 9.67 17.36 -1.48
C SER A 147 9.64 15.94 -2.04
N ALA A 148 8.47 15.29 -2.05
CA ALA A 148 8.32 13.93 -2.55
C ALA A 148 7.75 13.89 -3.98
N ALA A 149 8.24 12.96 -4.80
CA ALA A 149 7.69 12.69 -6.12
C ALA A 149 6.29 12.07 -6.03
N VAL A 150 6.08 11.19 -5.03
CA VAL A 150 4.82 10.49 -4.79
C VAL A 150 4.41 10.59 -3.33
N LEU A 151 3.12 10.86 -3.08
CA LEU A 151 2.48 10.69 -1.78
C LEU A 151 1.54 9.48 -1.86
N ILE A 152 1.71 8.51 -0.97
CA ILE A 152 0.80 7.37 -0.83
C ILE A 152 0.06 7.53 0.49
N VAL A 153 -1.27 7.52 0.46
CA VAL A 153 -2.12 7.48 1.65
C VAL A 153 -2.79 6.13 1.71
N THR A 154 -2.61 5.40 2.83
CA THR A 154 -3.34 4.16 3.07
C THR A 154 -4.67 4.46 3.75
N GLY A 155 -5.74 3.77 3.34
CA GLY A 155 -7.09 4.00 3.87
C GLY A 155 -7.22 3.78 5.37
N THR A 156 -6.31 3.03 5.97
CA THR A 156 -6.26 2.88 7.42
C THR A 156 -5.96 4.20 8.15
N ALA A 157 -5.29 5.17 7.51
CA ALA A 157 -5.08 6.51 8.08
C ALA A 157 -6.36 7.37 8.07
N LEU A 158 -7.34 7.00 7.26
CA LEU A 158 -8.61 7.73 7.12
C LEU A 158 -9.70 7.26 8.11
N ALA A 159 -9.42 6.23 8.92
CA ALA A 159 -10.44 5.54 9.71
C ALA A 159 -10.98 6.37 10.88
N ALA A 160 -10.19 7.26 11.48
CA ALA A 160 -10.59 8.07 12.62
C ALA A 160 -9.85 9.41 12.69
N GLU A 161 -10.40 10.34 13.46
CA GLU A 161 -9.76 11.61 13.79
C GLU A 161 -8.69 11.43 14.91
N PRO A 162 -7.65 12.25 14.93
CA PRO A 162 -7.35 13.37 14.01
C PRO A 162 -6.68 12.94 12.68
N SER A 163 -6.28 11.67 12.54
CA SER A 163 -5.52 11.14 11.40
C SER A 163 -6.25 11.34 10.06
N ARG A 164 -7.58 11.19 10.04
CA ARG A 164 -8.41 11.42 8.84
C ARG A 164 -8.22 12.82 8.29
N THR A 165 -8.42 13.83 9.15
CA THR A 165 -8.27 15.24 8.74
C THR A 165 -6.85 15.51 8.25
N ALA A 166 -5.83 15.06 8.96
CA ALA A 166 -4.42 15.22 8.56
C ALA A 166 -4.10 14.53 7.22
N ALA A 167 -4.57 13.30 7.02
CA ALA A 167 -4.35 12.58 5.77
C ALA A 167 -5.03 13.26 4.57
N LEU A 168 -6.25 13.79 4.76
CA LEU A 168 -6.96 14.55 3.74
C LEU A 168 -6.26 15.89 3.43
N GLU A 169 -5.67 16.53 4.42
CA GLU A 169 -4.86 17.74 4.25
C GLU A 169 -3.56 17.45 3.50
N ALA A 170 -2.85 16.37 3.85
CA ALA A 170 -1.67 15.93 3.12
C ALA A 170 -1.97 15.69 1.62
N LEU A 171 -3.11 15.09 1.29
CA LEU A 171 -3.58 14.93 -0.10
C LEU A 171 -3.86 16.28 -0.78
N ALA A 172 -4.45 17.24 -0.06
CA ALA A 172 -4.71 18.58 -0.60
C ALA A 172 -3.40 19.32 -0.91
N ILE A 173 -2.42 19.22 0.00
CA ILE A 173 -1.08 19.81 -0.19
C ILE A 173 -0.37 19.12 -1.36
N ALA A 174 -0.41 17.80 -1.47
CA ALA A 174 0.18 17.05 -2.57
C ALA A 174 -0.35 17.54 -3.92
N ARG A 175 -1.66 17.69 -4.04
CA ARG A 175 -2.29 18.25 -5.25
C ARG A 175 -1.81 19.66 -5.56
N ALA A 176 -1.72 20.54 -4.55
CA ALA A 176 -1.28 21.92 -4.71
C ALA A 176 0.20 22.05 -5.11
N SER A 177 1.05 21.14 -4.62
CA SER A 177 2.50 21.09 -4.89
C SER A 177 2.87 20.26 -6.13
N GLY A 178 1.90 19.61 -6.78
CA GLY A 178 2.17 18.71 -7.91
C GLY A 178 2.88 17.41 -7.50
N THR A 179 2.76 16.98 -6.25
CA THR A 179 3.17 15.66 -5.80
C THR A 179 2.14 14.64 -6.27
N PHE A 180 2.57 13.57 -6.94
CA PHE A 180 1.66 12.54 -7.46
C PHE A 180 1.02 11.78 -6.32
N ALA A 181 -0.30 11.88 -6.15
CA ALA A 181 -1.02 11.32 -5.01
C ALA A 181 -1.69 9.99 -5.35
N ILE A 182 -1.46 8.97 -4.51
CA ILE A 182 -2.06 7.64 -4.64
C ILE A 182 -2.84 7.29 -3.36
N LEU A 183 -4.08 6.84 -3.52
CA LEU A 183 -4.84 6.19 -2.46
C LEU A 183 -4.71 4.68 -2.59
N ASP A 184 -4.15 4.02 -1.57
CA ASP A 184 -4.35 2.60 -1.32
C ASP A 184 -5.59 2.44 -0.44
N VAL A 185 -6.64 1.83 -0.96
CA VAL A 185 -7.92 1.81 -0.23
C VAL A 185 -7.80 1.06 1.09
N ASP A 186 -7.04 -0.04 1.14
CA ASP A 186 -6.70 -0.81 2.36
C ASP A 186 -7.84 -0.81 3.40
N HIS A 187 -9.05 -1.21 2.95
CA HIS A 187 -10.25 -1.15 3.78
C HIS A 187 -10.22 -2.21 4.88
N ARG A 188 -10.47 -1.76 6.12
CA ARG A 188 -10.61 -2.64 7.29
C ARG A 188 -11.97 -2.36 7.94
N PRO A 189 -13.00 -3.17 7.70
CA PRO A 189 -14.38 -2.89 8.18
C PRO A 189 -14.46 -2.57 9.66
N VAL A 190 -13.70 -3.28 10.49
CA VAL A 190 -13.66 -3.10 11.96
C VAL A 190 -13.14 -1.74 12.41
N SER A 191 -12.52 -0.97 11.53
CA SER A 191 -11.98 0.37 11.84
C SER A 191 -12.98 1.49 11.60
N TRP A 192 -14.17 1.21 11.07
CA TRP A 192 -15.15 2.20 10.67
C TRP A 192 -16.44 2.09 11.50
N ARG A 193 -17.07 3.23 11.79
CA ARG A 193 -18.36 3.24 12.49
C ARG A 193 -19.51 2.75 11.59
N SER A 194 -19.38 2.96 10.28
CA SER A 194 -20.34 2.48 9.29
C SER A 194 -19.75 2.43 7.89
N SER A 195 -20.31 1.59 7.00
CA SER A 195 -19.93 1.54 5.59
C SER A 195 -20.20 2.87 4.88
N ASN A 196 -21.25 3.61 5.25
CA ASN A 196 -21.54 4.93 4.70
C ASN A 196 -20.48 5.99 5.06
N GLU A 197 -19.90 5.90 6.26
CA GLU A 197 -18.77 6.78 6.65
C GLU A 197 -17.54 6.45 5.82
N ALA A 198 -17.19 5.18 5.69
CA ALA A 198 -16.08 4.72 4.88
C ALA A 198 -16.24 5.16 3.41
N MET A 199 -17.40 4.90 2.80
CA MET A 199 -17.72 5.26 1.42
C MET A 199 -17.48 6.77 1.17
N ARG A 200 -18.07 7.64 2.00
CA ARG A 200 -17.92 9.10 1.84
C ARG A 200 -16.47 9.55 2.00
N THR A 201 -15.76 8.99 2.98
CA THR A 201 -14.37 9.35 3.25
C THR A 201 -13.45 8.90 2.14
N TYR A 202 -13.61 7.69 1.61
CA TYR A 202 -12.83 7.22 0.45
C TYR A 202 -13.13 8.02 -0.81
N ALA A 203 -14.39 8.34 -1.07
CA ALA A 203 -14.75 9.20 -2.20
C ALA A 203 -14.10 10.59 -2.10
N GLN A 204 -14.08 11.18 -0.89
CA GLN A 204 -13.40 12.45 -0.63
C GLN A 204 -11.88 12.35 -0.83
N ALA A 205 -11.23 11.31 -0.32
CA ALA A 205 -9.80 11.09 -0.49
C ALA A 205 -9.46 10.85 -1.97
N ALA A 206 -10.18 9.96 -2.64
CA ALA A 206 -9.99 9.67 -4.06
C ALA A 206 -10.10 10.91 -4.94
N SER A 207 -11.02 11.84 -4.65
CA SER A 207 -11.16 13.08 -5.42
C SER A 207 -9.93 14.01 -5.38
N ARG A 208 -8.97 13.75 -4.50
CA ARG A 208 -7.71 14.48 -4.34
C ARG A 208 -6.50 13.72 -4.87
N CYS A 209 -6.70 12.47 -5.34
CA CYS A 209 -5.63 11.61 -5.80
C CYS A 209 -5.53 11.58 -7.32
N ASP A 210 -4.33 11.28 -7.82
CA ASP A 210 -4.05 10.97 -9.22
C ASP A 210 -4.36 9.51 -9.54
N ALA A 211 -4.20 8.62 -8.56
CA ALA A 211 -4.46 7.19 -8.73
C ALA A 211 -5.14 6.56 -7.51
N VAL A 212 -5.92 5.51 -7.75
CA VAL A 212 -6.53 4.69 -6.71
C VAL A 212 -6.20 3.21 -6.97
N VAL A 213 -5.75 2.51 -5.94
CA VAL A 213 -5.46 1.08 -5.98
C VAL A 213 -6.29 0.38 -4.92
N GLY A 214 -6.99 -0.66 -5.29
CA GLY A 214 -7.85 -1.42 -4.39
C GLY A 214 -8.23 -2.78 -4.98
N ASN A 215 -8.84 -3.63 -4.16
CA ASN A 215 -9.46 -4.88 -4.60
C ASN A 215 -10.96 -4.69 -4.86
N ASP A 216 -11.66 -5.78 -5.18
CA ASP A 216 -13.09 -5.82 -5.43
C ASP A 216 -13.93 -5.37 -4.23
N ASP A 217 -13.64 -5.87 -3.03
CA ASP A 217 -14.31 -5.44 -1.79
C ASP A 217 -14.08 -3.95 -1.51
N GLU A 218 -12.85 -3.47 -1.69
CA GLU A 218 -12.43 -2.11 -1.44
C GLU A 218 -13.12 -1.11 -2.39
N PHE A 219 -13.17 -1.41 -3.68
CA PHE A 219 -13.95 -0.61 -4.62
C PHE A 219 -15.45 -0.76 -4.42
N GLY A 220 -15.92 -1.91 -3.93
CA GLY A 220 -17.31 -2.13 -3.50
C GLY A 220 -17.71 -1.14 -2.39
N VAL A 221 -16.84 -0.89 -1.42
CA VAL A 221 -17.11 0.13 -0.39
C VAL A 221 -17.19 1.53 -1.00
N ILE A 222 -16.34 1.88 -1.97
CA ILE A 222 -16.39 3.18 -2.67
C ILE A 222 -17.69 3.31 -3.48
N ALA A 223 -18.14 2.22 -4.09
CA ALA A 223 -19.39 2.18 -4.87
C ALA A 223 -20.65 2.23 -3.99
N GLY A 224 -20.55 1.75 -2.75
CA GLY A 224 -21.66 1.50 -1.86
C GLY A 224 -22.28 0.10 -2.01
N ASP A 225 -21.85 -0.67 -2.99
CA ASP A 225 -22.22 -2.07 -3.22
C ASP A 225 -21.15 -2.81 -4.04
N ALA A 226 -21.13 -4.14 -3.93
CA ALA A 226 -20.13 -4.98 -4.63
C ALA A 226 -20.31 -4.98 -6.16
N ALA A 227 -21.54 -4.87 -6.67
CA ALA A 227 -21.80 -4.91 -8.11
C ALA A 227 -21.28 -3.65 -8.83
N GLY A 228 -21.23 -2.52 -8.12
CA GLY A 228 -20.72 -1.25 -8.62
C GLY A 228 -19.19 -1.10 -8.57
N ALA A 229 -18.44 -2.06 -7.99
CA ALA A 229 -17.02 -1.93 -7.70
C ALA A 229 -16.17 -1.55 -8.93
N LEU A 230 -16.29 -2.27 -10.03
CA LEU A 230 -15.54 -1.97 -11.26
C LEU A 230 -15.98 -0.65 -11.89
N ALA A 231 -17.27 -0.32 -11.82
CA ALA A 231 -17.79 0.96 -12.29
C ALA A 231 -17.28 2.13 -11.46
N ALA A 232 -17.07 1.94 -10.15
CA ALA A 232 -16.45 2.96 -9.28
C ALA A 232 -15.01 3.25 -9.69
N ALA A 233 -14.22 2.21 -10.00
CA ALA A 233 -12.86 2.36 -10.51
C ALA A 233 -12.83 3.12 -11.85
N ALA A 234 -13.71 2.76 -12.80
CA ALA A 234 -13.84 3.47 -14.06
C ALA A 234 -14.34 4.92 -13.88
N GLY A 235 -15.30 5.12 -12.98
CA GLY A 235 -15.82 6.42 -12.61
C GLY A 235 -14.77 7.35 -11.99
N PHE A 236 -13.81 6.83 -11.23
CA PHE A 236 -12.69 7.62 -10.75
C PHE A 236 -11.86 8.22 -11.91
N VAL A 237 -11.52 7.37 -12.89
CA VAL A 237 -10.74 7.81 -14.06
C VAL A 237 -11.54 8.81 -14.93
N SER A 238 -12.85 8.57 -15.14
CA SER A 238 -13.69 9.46 -15.91
C SER A 238 -13.84 10.86 -15.30
N ARG A 239 -13.65 10.98 -13.98
CA ARG A 239 -13.62 12.26 -13.23
C ARG A 239 -12.24 12.91 -13.18
N GLY A 240 -11.27 12.43 -13.95
CA GLY A 240 -9.94 13.04 -14.10
C GLY A 240 -8.79 12.31 -13.37
N GLY A 241 -9.05 11.17 -12.72
CA GLY A 241 -8.00 10.30 -12.21
C GLY A 241 -7.10 9.79 -13.37
N ARG A 242 -5.82 9.63 -13.09
CA ARG A 242 -4.84 9.15 -14.08
C ARG A 242 -4.98 7.68 -14.35
N PHE A 243 -5.11 6.87 -13.29
CA PHE A 243 -5.41 5.45 -13.40
C PHE A 243 -6.09 4.91 -12.14
N ALA A 244 -6.84 3.83 -12.30
CA ALA A 244 -7.31 2.97 -11.23
C ALA A 244 -6.81 1.55 -11.45
N ILE A 245 -6.39 0.86 -10.38
CA ILE A 245 -6.02 -0.55 -10.43
C ILE A 245 -6.98 -1.35 -9.55
N PHE A 246 -7.77 -2.16 -10.21
CA PHE A 246 -8.77 -3.04 -9.62
C PHE A 246 -8.19 -4.46 -9.51
N LYS A 247 -7.79 -4.86 -8.29
CA LYS A 247 -7.18 -6.17 -8.00
C LYS A 247 -8.28 -7.22 -7.82
N ARG A 248 -8.09 -8.42 -8.38
CA ARG A 248 -9.05 -9.53 -8.37
C ARG A 248 -8.44 -10.82 -7.79
N GLY A 249 -7.51 -10.68 -6.85
CA GLY A 249 -6.83 -11.82 -6.22
C GLY A 249 -6.16 -12.73 -7.26
N SER A 250 -6.56 -14.00 -7.31
CA SER A 250 -6.02 -14.99 -8.25
C SER A 250 -6.41 -14.74 -9.71
N ALA A 251 -7.37 -13.86 -9.99
CA ALA A 251 -7.74 -13.45 -11.35
C ALA A 251 -6.92 -12.23 -11.83
N GLY A 252 -5.86 -11.85 -11.10
CA GLY A 252 -4.98 -10.74 -11.50
C GLY A 252 -5.57 -9.37 -11.22
N SER A 253 -5.44 -8.44 -12.16
CA SER A 253 -5.94 -7.08 -12.00
C SER A 253 -6.41 -6.45 -13.31
N VAL A 254 -7.30 -5.48 -13.20
CA VAL A 254 -7.73 -4.59 -14.30
C VAL A 254 -7.17 -3.21 -14.02
N THR A 255 -6.40 -2.67 -14.95
CA THR A 255 -5.92 -1.30 -14.90
C THR A 255 -6.71 -0.45 -15.88
N ILE A 256 -7.29 0.64 -15.38
CA ILE A 256 -8.14 1.55 -16.14
C ILE A 256 -7.44 2.89 -16.23
N THR A 257 -7.30 3.42 -17.44
CA THR A 257 -6.79 4.77 -17.73
C THR A 257 -7.76 5.50 -18.65
N ALA A 258 -7.57 6.79 -18.86
CA ALA A 258 -8.40 7.54 -19.81
C ALA A 258 -8.23 7.06 -21.27
N GLN A 259 -7.11 6.43 -21.60
CA GLN A 259 -6.78 5.99 -22.97
C GLN A 259 -7.15 4.53 -23.23
N ARG A 260 -7.00 3.68 -22.22
CA ARG A 260 -7.23 2.23 -22.36
C ARG A 260 -7.50 1.55 -21.03
N THR A 261 -8.10 0.38 -21.13
CA THR A 261 -8.18 -0.61 -20.05
C THR A 261 -7.36 -1.83 -20.47
N PHE A 262 -6.59 -2.40 -19.53
CA PHE A 262 -5.85 -3.64 -19.75
C PHE A 262 -5.89 -4.55 -18.53
N GLU A 263 -5.79 -5.83 -18.76
CA GLU A 263 -5.70 -6.86 -17.73
C GLU A 263 -4.27 -7.31 -17.52
N THR A 264 -3.94 -7.64 -16.30
CA THR A 264 -2.65 -8.22 -15.92
C THR A 264 -2.90 -9.48 -15.10
N GLY A 265 -2.32 -10.58 -15.51
CA GLY A 265 -2.42 -11.86 -14.83
C GLY A 265 -1.61 -11.92 -13.53
N ILE A 266 -1.38 -13.14 -13.07
CA ILE A 266 -0.61 -13.45 -11.87
C ILE A 266 0.62 -14.28 -12.18
N PHE A 267 1.56 -14.33 -11.24
CA PHE A 267 2.63 -15.34 -11.20
C PHE A 267 2.20 -16.44 -10.24
N VAL A 268 2.07 -17.67 -10.74
CA VAL A 268 1.64 -18.80 -9.93
C VAL A 268 2.78 -19.25 -9.02
N VAL A 269 2.49 -19.31 -7.73
CA VAL A 269 3.43 -19.72 -6.68
C VAL A 269 2.73 -20.58 -5.64
N ASP A 270 3.51 -21.27 -4.81
CA ASP A 270 3.00 -21.95 -3.63
C ASP A 270 2.69 -20.93 -2.51
N VAL A 271 1.40 -20.61 -2.34
CA VAL A 271 0.96 -19.57 -1.42
C VAL A 271 1.06 -20.10 0.02
N LYS A 272 1.82 -19.41 0.88
CA LYS A 272 1.92 -19.70 2.31
C LYS A 272 0.94 -18.85 3.14
N LYS A 273 0.63 -17.66 2.69
CA LYS A 273 -0.26 -16.73 3.39
C LYS A 273 -0.92 -15.74 2.43
N PRO A 274 -2.16 -15.27 2.70
CA PRO A 274 -2.89 -14.39 1.78
C PRO A 274 -2.56 -12.89 1.92
N PHE A 275 -1.90 -12.47 2.99
CA PHE A 275 -1.69 -11.05 3.33
C PHE A 275 -0.31 -10.52 2.93
N GLY A 276 -0.19 -9.18 2.80
CA GLY A 276 1.02 -8.46 2.37
C GLY A 276 1.18 -8.36 0.86
N ALA A 277 0.34 -9.05 0.06
CA ALA A 277 0.35 -8.97 -1.40
C ALA A 277 0.08 -7.55 -1.91
N GLY A 278 -0.92 -6.87 -1.33
CA GLY A 278 -1.31 -5.52 -1.70
C GLY A 278 -0.19 -4.51 -1.46
N ASP A 279 0.44 -4.57 -0.29
CA ASP A 279 1.56 -3.70 0.08
C ASP A 279 2.77 -3.91 -0.84
N ALA A 280 3.10 -5.18 -1.12
CA ALA A 280 4.16 -5.54 -2.05
C ALA A 280 3.86 -5.05 -3.47
N PHE A 281 2.63 -5.26 -3.92
CA PHE A 281 2.17 -4.78 -5.22
C PHE A 281 2.35 -3.26 -5.33
N LEU A 282 1.78 -2.49 -4.40
CA LEU A 282 1.82 -1.03 -4.48
C LEU A 282 3.22 -0.46 -4.36
N GLY A 283 4.02 -0.92 -3.39
CA GLY A 283 5.40 -0.45 -3.23
C GLY A 283 6.26 -0.72 -4.46
N ASN A 284 6.12 -1.90 -5.09
CA ASN A 284 6.87 -2.24 -6.30
C ASN A 284 6.31 -1.57 -7.57
N LEU A 285 5.00 -1.34 -7.66
CA LEU A 285 4.39 -0.52 -8.71
C LEU A 285 5.01 0.89 -8.72
N VAL A 286 4.96 1.56 -7.57
CA VAL A 286 5.49 2.93 -7.43
C VAL A 286 7.00 2.95 -7.64
N GLY A 287 7.73 1.96 -7.12
CA GLY A 287 9.17 1.82 -7.37
C GLY A 287 9.51 1.70 -8.86
N ALA A 288 8.73 0.94 -9.63
CA ALA A 288 8.89 0.80 -11.07
C ALA A 288 8.58 2.12 -11.81
N LEU A 289 7.47 2.78 -11.47
CA LEU A 289 7.11 4.09 -12.03
C LEU A 289 8.18 5.16 -11.75
N LEU A 290 8.76 5.16 -10.55
CA LEU A 290 9.85 6.06 -10.18
C LEU A 290 11.14 5.80 -10.96
N ARG A 291 11.41 4.57 -11.38
CA ARG A 291 12.51 4.25 -12.31
C ARG A 291 12.25 4.66 -13.74
N GLY A 292 11.01 4.99 -14.09
CA GLY A 292 10.61 5.40 -15.43
C GLY A 292 9.93 4.30 -16.25
N ASP A 293 9.60 3.18 -15.63
CA ASP A 293 8.84 2.13 -16.31
C ASP A 293 7.46 2.66 -16.73
N LEU A 294 6.96 2.20 -17.85
CA LEU A 294 5.60 2.45 -18.30
C LEU A 294 4.60 1.72 -17.38
N LEU A 295 3.35 2.18 -17.36
CA LEU A 295 2.36 1.71 -16.39
C LEU A 295 2.12 0.20 -16.48
N GLU A 296 1.94 -0.37 -17.68
CA GLU A 296 1.68 -1.81 -17.84
C GLU A 296 2.87 -2.69 -17.41
N PRO A 297 4.13 -2.45 -17.81
CA PRO A 297 5.30 -3.14 -17.24
C PRO A 297 5.40 -2.98 -15.72
N ALA A 298 5.11 -1.79 -15.17
CA ALA A 298 5.13 -1.56 -13.74
C ALA A 298 4.07 -2.40 -12.99
N VAL A 299 2.85 -2.53 -13.53
CA VAL A 299 1.80 -3.39 -12.97
C VAL A 299 2.20 -4.86 -13.02
N ARG A 300 2.80 -5.34 -14.12
CA ARG A 300 3.31 -6.72 -14.23
C ARG A 300 4.39 -7.00 -13.18
N ARG A 301 5.32 -6.07 -12.99
CA ARG A 301 6.36 -6.17 -11.96
C ARG A 301 5.77 -6.18 -10.55
N ALA A 302 4.76 -5.37 -10.30
CA ALA A 302 4.01 -5.33 -9.05
C ALA A 302 3.31 -6.67 -8.75
N SER A 303 2.71 -7.31 -9.76
CA SER A 303 2.11 -8.65 -9.66
C SER A 303 3.16 -9.71 -9.27
N ALA A 304 4.38 -9.64 -9.82
CA ALA A 304 5.47 -10.52 -9.44
C ALA A 304 5.90 -10.34 -7.97
N ALA A 305 5.95 -9.10 -7.49
CA ALA A 305 6.28 -8.81 -6.10
C ALA A 305 5.19 -9.32 -5.12
N ALA A 306 3.92 -9.19 -5.49
CA ALA A 306 2.81 -9.77 -4.73
C ALA A 306 2.96 -11.30 -4.61
N ALA A 307 3.22 -11.99 -5.72
CA ALA A 307 3.45 -13.43 -5.74
C ALA A 307 4.68 -13.82 -4.89
N TRP A 308 5.77 -13.06 -4.98
CA TRP A 308 6.96 -13.28 -4.17
C TRP A 308 6.66 -13.24 -2.67
N VAL A 309 5.86 -12.26 -2.20
CA VAL A 309 5.58 -12.08 -0.77
C VAL A 309 4.63 -13.13 -0.24
N VAL A 310 3.58 -13.51 -0.97
CA VAL A 310 2.63 -14.52 -0.49
C VAL A 310 3.23 -15.93 -0.39
N ALA A 311 4.33 -16.18 -1.09
CA ALA A 311 5.09 -17.44 -1.00
C ALA A 311 6.05 -17.50 0.20
N ARG A 312 6.09 -16.46 1.06
CA ARG A 312 7.03 -16.35 2.19
C ARG A 312 6.31 -15.92 3.46
N ARG A 313 6.90 -16.27 4.64
CA ARG A 313 6.44 -15.72 5.91
C ARG A 313 6.83 -14.24 5.99
N GLY A 314 6.05 -13.47 6.76
CA GLY A 314 6.27 -12.05 7.00
C GLY A 314 5.82 -11.15 5.86
N CYS A 315 5.68 -9.87 6.13
CA CYS A 315 5.32 -8.86 5.13
C CYS A 315 6.54 -8.01 4.79
N ALA A 316 6.96 -7.08 5.65
CA ALA A 316 8.10 -6.21 5.39
C ALA A 316 9.42 -6.97 5.17
N PHE A 317 9.66 -8.01 5.98
CA PHE A 317 10.88 -8.83 5.87
C PHE A 317 10.89 -9.69 4.60
N ALA A 318 9.73 -10.01 4.06
CA ALA A 318 9.59 -10.76 2.80
C ALA A 318 9.67 -9.88 1.55
N MET A 319 9.69 -8.55 1.66
CA MET A 319 9.76 -7.66 0.49
C MET A 319 11.02 -7.91 -0.32
N PRO A 320 10.93 -8.14 -1.65
CA PRO A 320 12.09 -8.40 -2.48
C PRO A 320 12.94 -7.15 -2.69
N THR A 321 14.24 -7.30 -2.80
CA THR A 321 15.10 -6.29 -3.41
C THR A 321 14.84 -6.20 -4.92
N ALA A 322 15.32 -5.14 -5.56
CA ALA A 322 15.22 -4.99 -7.01
C ALA A 322 15.83 -6.21 -7.75
N ALA A 323 17.04 -6.65 -7.33
CA ALA A 323 17.74 -7.78 -7.95
C ALA A 323 17.01 -9.12 -7.74
N GLU A 324 16.46 -9.36 -6.54
CA GLU A 324 15.68 -10.57 -6.26
C GLU A 324 14.40 -10.60 -7.11
N LEU A 325 13.73 -9.46 -7.24
CA LEU A 325 12.52 -9.36 -8.05
C LEU A 325 12.82 -9.51 -9.54
N ASP A 326 13.90 -8.93 -10.05
CA ASP A 326 14.35 -9.11 -11.45
C ASP A 326 14.61 -10.58 -11.75
N SER A 327 15.34 -11.27 -10.86
CA SER A 327 15.63 -12.69 -10.99
C SER A 327 14.37 -13.56 -10.93
N PHE A 328 13.40 -13.20 -10.09
CA PHE A 328 12.11 -13.88 -10.01
C PHE A 328 11.30 -13.68 -11.30
N TYR A 329 11.19 -12.43 -11.76
CA TYR A 329 10.45 -12.04 -12.95
C TYR A 329 10.94 -12.73 -14.21
N GLN A 330 12.27 -12.94 -14.34
CA GLN A 330 12.88 -13.65 -15.48
C GLN A 330 12.62 -15.16 -15.47
N ARG A 331 12.48 -15.76 -14.27
CA ARG A 331 12.34 -17.23 -14.12
C ARG A 331 10.90 -17.71 -14.12
N HIS A 332 9.92 -16.83 -13.97
CA HIS A 332 8.51 -17.19 -13.88
C HIS A 332 7.72 -16.51 -14.99
N SER A 333 6.79 -17.26 -15.59
CA SER A 333 5.86 -16.74 -16.59
C SER A 333 4.59 -16.25 -15.89
N MET A 334 4.06 -15.16 -16.37
CA MET A 334 2.74 -14.67 -15.98
C MET A 334 1.66 -15.51 -16.67
N GLN A 335 0.62 -15.86 -15.94
CA GLN A 335 -0.58 -16.55 -16.43
C GLN A 335 -1.78 -15.61 -16.44
#